data_d5c144b23553c3c6dd2eac1aa83af264
#
_entry.id   d5c144b23553c3c6dd2eac1aa83af264
#
_cell.length_a   1.000
_cell.length_b   1.000
_cell.length_c   1.000
_cell.angle_alpha   90.00
_cell.angle_beta   90.00
_cell.angle_gamma   90.00
#
_symmetry.space_group_name_H-M   'P 1'
#
loop_
_entity.id
_entity.type
_entity.pdbx_description
1 polymer ?
#
loop_
_entity_poly.entity_id
_entity_poly.type
_entity_poly.pdbx_seq_one_letter_code
_entity_poly.pdbx_strand_id
1 'polypeptide(L)'
;MLTAHSASASRVVAAPASDVFDLLAAPHRHALIDGSGHVTGVQPRTPERLSPGARFGMQMRWGLPYKILNEVVEFEEGRRIAWRHFGGHVWRYELQPLDGGSTRVTETFDAGPSRSPLVLVLMRAQRNNQRAIEQTLDRLEEWARTR
;
A
#
# COMPACT_ATOMS: atom_id res chain seq x y z
N MET A 1 1.72 -2.62 14.22
CA MET A 1 1.38 -3.75 15.11
C MET A 1 1.38 -5.04 14.32
N LEU A 2 2.03 -6.05 14.84
CA LEU A 2 2.18 -7.35 14.16
C LEU A 2 1.28 -8.39 14.83
N THR A 3 0.39 -9.00 14.07
CA THR A 3 -0.47 -10.10 14.54
C THR A 3 -0.23 -11.36 13.69
N ALA A 4 -0.92 -12.46 14.01
CA ALA A 4 -0.83 -13.70 13.25
C ALA A 4 -1.29 -13.55 11.79
N HIS A 5 -2.15 -12.57 11.49
CA HIS A 5 -2.75 -12.39 10.15
C HIS A 5 -2.56 -11.01 9.56
N SER A 6 -1.98 -10.06 10.30
CA SER A 6 -1.80 -8.71 9.80
C SER A 6 -0.55 -8.04 10.35
N ALA A 7 -0.06 -7.08 9.58
CA ALA A 7 0.98 -6.16 9.98
C ALA A 7 0.46 -4.75 9.70
N SER A 8 0.65 -3.81 10.60
CA SER A 8 0.22 -2.43 10.39
C SER A 8 1.08 -1.44 11.14
N ALA A 9 1.09 -0.21 10.64
CA ALA A 9 1.73 0.92 11.31
C ALA A 9 1.02 2.21 10.89
N SER A 10 1.18 3.25 11.69
CA SER A 10 0.61 4.57 11.42
C SER A 10 1.69 5.63 11.46
N ARG A 11 1.50 6.69 10.68
CA ARG A 11 2.38 7.85 10.66
C ARG A 11 1.56 9.11 10.41
N VAL A 12 1.91 10.21 11.07
CA VAL A 12 1.35 11.52 10.74
C VAL A 12 2.22 12.15 9.66
N VAL A 13 1.61 12.52 8.54
CA VAL A 13 2.31 13.17 7.43
C VAL A 13 1.82 14.61 7.25
N ALA A 14 2.71 15.50 6.85
CA ALA A 14 2.43 16.94 6.70
C ALA A 14 1.81 17.24 5.34
N ALA A 15 0.68 16.61 5.03
CA ALA A 15 -0.07 16.82 3.80
C ALA A 15 -1.56 16.60 4.05
N PRO A 16 -2.44 17.31 3.33
CA PRO A 16 -3.88 17.07 3.42
C PRO A 16 -4.25 15.65 2.96
N ALA A 17 -5.32 15.10 3.52
CA ALA A 17 -5.77 13.75 3.17
C ALA A 17 -6.08 13.60 1.67
N SER A 18 -6.61 14.65 1.03
CA SER A 18 -6.86 14.63 -0.41
C SER A 18 -5.59 14.42 -1.23
N ASP A 19 -4.50 15.07 -0.86
CA ASP A 19 -3.22 14.96 -1.57
C ASP A 19 -2.59 13.59 -1.35
N VAL A 20 -2.65 13.07 -0.12
CA VAL A 20 -2.18 11.72 0.19
C VAL A 20 -3.00 10.68 -0.58
N PHE A 21 -4.31 10.84 -0.59
CA PHE A 21 -5.19 9.91 -1.30
C PHE A 21 -4.92 9.92 -2.81
N ASP A 22 -4.73 11.09 -3.41
CA ASP A 22 -4.41 11.21 -4.82
C ASP A 22 -3.10 10.48 -5.17
N LEU A 23 -2.10 10.54 -4.30
CA LEU A 23 -0.87 9.79 -4.47
C LEU A 23 -1.12 8.27 -4.42
N LEU A 24 -1.89 7.81 -3.43
CA LEU A 24 -2.20 6.38 -3.28
C LEU A 24 -3.08 5.86 -4.42
N ALA A 25 -3.97 6.69 -4.94
CA ALA A 25 -4.86 6.32 -6.04
C ALA A 25 -4.17 6.38 -7.42
N ALA A 26 -2.91 6.79 -7.49
CA ALA A 26 -2.15 6.92 -8.73
C ALA A 26 -1.11 5.79 -8.82
N PRO A 27 -1.43 4.64 -9.46
CA PRO A 27 -0.50 3.49 -9.50
C PRO A 27 0.86 3.84 -10.12
N HIS A 28 0.91 4.78 -11.05
CA HIS A 28 2.16 5.23 -11.66
C HIS A 28 3.13 5.88 -10.66
N ARG A 29 2.65 6.27 -9.49
CA ARG A 29 3.44 6.91 -8.45
C ARG A 29 3.81 5.97 -7.31
N HIS A 30 3.33 4.73 -7.33
CA HIS A 30 3.56 3.77 -6.23
C HIS A 30 5.04 3.47 -6.02
N ALA A 31 5.84 3.45 -7.09
CA ALA A 31 7.28 3.22 -6.95
C ALA A 31 7.99 4.31 -6.13
N LEU A 32 7.42 5.52 -6.06
CA LEU A 32 7.99 6.62 -5.27
C LEU A 32 7.95 6.35 -3.77
N ILE A 33 6.92 5.63 -3.31
CA ILE A 33 6.69 5.40 -1.89
C ILE A 33 6.87 3.94 -1.47
N ASP A 34 7.07 3.03 -2.41
CA ASP A 34 7.25 1.62 -2.06
C ASP A 34 8.52 1.42 -1.25
N GLY A 35 8.34 1.08 0.02
CA GLY A 35 9.43 0.84 0.95
C GLY A 35 10.14 -0.48 0.75
N SER A 36 9.53 -1.44 0.03
CA SER A 36 10.15 -2.72 -0.25
C SER A 36 11.26 -2.62 -1.30
N GLY A 37 11.19 -1.61 -2.17
CA GLY A 37 12.08 -1.46 -3.31
C GLY A 37 11.80 -2.45 -4.44
N HIS A 38 10.75 -3.25 -4.35
CA HIS A 38 10.42 -4.27 -5.34
C HIS A 38 9.53 -3.74 -6.47
N VAL A 39 8.80 -2.64 -6.25
CA VAL A 39 7.95 -2.03 -7.26
C VAL A 39 8.81 -1.21 -8.20
N THR A 40 8.84 -1.57 -9.48
CA THR A 40 9.64 -0.89 -10.50
C THR A 40 8.81 -0.07 -11.49
N GLY A 41 7.50 -0.29 -11.54
CA GLY A 41 6.63 0.45 -12.44
C GLY A 41 5.24 -0.16 -12.52
N VAL A 42 4.51 0.19 -13.56
CA VAL A 42 3.16 -0.30 -13.81
C VAL A 42 3.09 -1.07 -15.14
N GLN A 43 2.11 -1.93 -15.25
CA GLN A 43 1.84 -2.64 -16.49
C GLN A 43 1.15 -1.71 -17.50
N PRO A 44 1.26 -1.98 -18.82
CA PRO A 44 0.52 -1.26 -19.84
C PRO A 44 -0.99 -1.28 -19.54
N ARG A 45 -1.70 -0.22 -19.94
CA ARG A 45 -3.14 -0.05 -19.74
C ARG A 45 -3.56 0.09 -18.27
N THR A 46 -2.64 0.38 -17.38
CA THR A 46 -2.96 0.71 -15.99
C THR A 46 -3.66 2.07 -15.95
N PRO A 47 -4.81 2.21 -15.26
CA PRO A 47 -5.47 3.50 -15.15
C PRO A 47 -4.58 4.51 -14.44
N GLU A 48 -4.72 5.78 -14.80
CA GLU A 48 -3.97 6.86 -14.13
C GLU A 48 -4.45 7.06 -12.69
N ARG A 49 -5.75 6.85 -12.45
CA ARG A 49 -6.35 6.95 -11.13
C ARG A 49 -7.21 5.74 -10.85
N LEU A 50 -7.02 5.14 -9.70
CA LEU A 50 -7.79 4.00 -9.24
C LEU A 50 -9.21 4.43 -8.86
N SER A 51 -10.15 3.49 -8.99
CA SER A 51 -11.56 3.63 -8.66
C SER A 51 -12.08 2.31 -8.09
N PRO A 52 -13.29 2.26 -7.53
CA PRO A 52 -13.83 1.00 -7.01
C PRO A 52 -13.81 -0.10 -8.07
N GLY A 53 -13.26 -1.25 -7.71
CA GLY A 53 -13.18 -2.41 -8.61
C GLY A 53 -12.11 -2.32 -9.70
N ALA A 54 -11.33 -1.24 -9.74
CA ALA A 54 -10.28 -1.10 -10.74
C ALA A 54 -9.23 -2.21 -10.58
N ARG A 55 -8.76 -2.72 -11.73
CA ARG A 55 -7.68 -3.68 -11.79
C ARG A 55 -6.43 -3.01 -12.31
N PHE A 56 -5.29 -3.33 -11.71
CA PHE A 56 -4.02 -2.76 -12.13
C PHE A 56 -2.88 -3.74 -11.89
N GLY A 57 -1.91 -3.71 -12.79
CA GLY A 57 -0.73 -4.54 -12.68
C GLY A 57 0.48 -3.72 -12.30
N MET A 58 1.31 -4.25 -11.40
CA MET A 58 2.57 -3.65 -11.00
C MET A 58 3.73 -4.46 -11.54
N GLN A 59 4.75 -3.78 -12.03
CA GLN A 59 6.03 -4.39 -12.35
C GLN A 59 6.85 -4.50 -11.08
N MET A 60 7.31 -5.70 -10.78
CA MET A 60 8.06 -6.01 -9.57
C MET A 60 9.43 -6.57 -9.93
N ARG A 61 10.36 -6.45 -9.02
CA ARG A 61 11.67 -7.08 -9.15
C ARG A 61 12.16 -7.60 -7.80
N TRP A 62 12.43 -8.90 -7.78
CA TRP A 62 13.11 -9.54 -6.67
C TRP A 62 14.07 -10.57 -7.25
N GLY A 63 15.30 -10.11 -7.56
CA GLY A 63 16.23 -10.89 -8.36
C GLY A 63 15.82 -10.98 -9.81
N LEU A 64 14.65 -11.55 -10.10
CA LEU A 64 14.05 -11.60 -11.44
C LEU A 64 12.83 -10.68 -11.52
N PRO A 65 12.56 -10.09 -12.71
CA PRO A 65 11.35 -9.31 -12.89
C PRO A 65 10.11 -10.21 -12.88
N TYR A 66 9.02 -9.74 -12.26
CA TYR A 66 7.73 -10.41 -12.27
C TYR A 66 6.60 -9.39 -12.18
N LYS A 67 5.36 -9.84 -12.36
CA LYS A 67 4.17 -9.01 -12.36
C LYS A 67 3.24 -9.39 -11.23
N ILE A 68 2.60 -8.40 -10.60
CA ILE A 68 1.53 -8.62 -9.63
C ILE A 68 0.27 -7.96 -10.15
N LEU A 69 -0.83 -8.70 -10.16
CA LEU A 69 -2.16 -8.18 -10.46
C LEU A 69 -2.88 -7.83 -9.16
N ASN A 70 -3.50 -6.68 -9.14
CA ASN A 70 -4.25 -6.15 -8.00
C ASN A 70 -5.64 -5.73 -8.43
N GLU A 71 -6.60 -5.81 -7.49
CA GLU A 71 -7.95 -5.29 -7.66
C GLU A 71 -8.29 -4.41 -6.47
N VAL A 72 -8.82 -3.23 -6.72
CA VAL A 72 -9.31 -2.32 -5.67
C VAL A 72 -10.57 -2.93 -5.06
N VAL A 73 -10.52 -3.29 -3.80
CA VAL A 73 -11.61 -3.95 -3.07
C VAL A 73 -12.28 -3.05 -2.04
N GLU A 74 -11.62 -1.96 -1.61
CA GLU A 74 -12.19 -0.93 -0.75
C GLU A 74 -11.81 0.42 -1.33
N PHE A 75 -12.79 1.31 -1.41
CA PHE A 75 -12.56 2.66 -1.94
C PHE A 75 -13.54 3.62 -1.30
N GLU A 76 -13.02 4.54 -0.51
CA GLU A 76 -13.74 5.67 0.05
C GLU A 76 -12.87 6.90 -0.15
N GLU A 77 -13.31 7.80 -1.03
CA GLU A 77 -12.53 8.96 -1.47
C GLU A 77 -11.97 9.76 -0.29
N GLY A 78 -10.66 9.95 -0.28
CA GLY A 78 -9.98 10.71 0.76
C GLY A 78 -9.84 10.00 2.11
N ARG A 79 -10.35 8.78 2.26
CA ARG A 79 -10.40 8.09 3.56
C ARG A 79 -9.79 6.71 3.57
N ARG A 80 -10.09 5.90 2.56
CA ARG A 80 -9.67 4.50 2.54
C ARG A 80 -9.50 4.00 1.12
N ILE A 81 -8.42 3.28 0.88
CA ILE A 81 -8.22 2.54 -0.34
C ILE A 81 -7.50 1.24 0.00
N ALA A 82 -7.97 0.14 -0.57
CA ALA A 82 -7.35 -1.17 -0.40
C ALA A 82 -7.40 -1.94 -1.70
N TRP A 83 -6.35 -2.72 -1.95
CA TRP A 83 -6.33 -3.62 -3.09
C TRP A 83 -5.92 -5.02 -2.66
N ARG A 84 -6.50 -5.98 -3.36
CA ARG A 84 -6.23 -7.40 -3.16
C ARG A 84 -5.22 -7.88 -4.18
N HIS A 85 -4.18 -8.56 -3.72
CA HIS A 85 -3.26 -9.28 -4.56
C HIS A 85 -3.90 -10.57 -5.08
N PHE A 86 -3.34 -11.10 -6.15
CA PHE A 86 -3.77 -12.37 -6.73
C PHE A 86 -3.86 -13.50 -5.70
N GLY A 87 -2.96 -13.55 -4.72
CA GLY A 87 -2.95 -14.55 -3.65
C GLY A 87 -4.02 -14.37 -2.57
N GLY A 88 -4.82 -13.31 -2.63
CA GLY A 88 -5.92 -13.05 -1.71
C GLY A 88 -5.61 -12.09 -0.57
N HIS A 89 -4.35 -11.83 -0.25
CA HIS A 89 -4.02 -10.86 0.79
C HIS A 89 -4.28 -9.42 0.34
N VAL A 90 -4.57 -8.56 1.32
CA VAL A 90 -5.03 -7.18 1.07
C VAL A 90 -4.02 -6.19 1.65
N TRP A 91 -3.71 -5.17 0.86
CA TRP A 91 -3.00 -3.96 1.31
C TRP A 91 -4.02 -2.84 1.46
N ARG A 92 -4.04 -2.21 2.64
CA ARG A 92 -5.03 -1.17 2.97
C ARG A 92 -4.34 0.08 3.48
N TYR A 93 -4.81 1.23 3.02
CA TYR A 93 -4.45 2.53 3.55
C TYR A 93 -5.71 3.22 4.09
N GLU A 94 -5.62 3.71 5.30
CA GLU A 94 -6.68 4.46 5.96
C GLU A 94 -6.14 5.84 6.33
N LEU A 95 -6.90 6.88 6.00
CA LEU A 95 -6.51 8.26 6.20
C LEU A 95 -7.44 8.93 7.20
N GLN A 96 -6.84 9.56 8.21
CA GLN A 96 -7.57 10.37 9.18
C GLN A 96 -7.06 11.82 9.08
N PRO A 97 -7.88 12.74 8.55
CA PRO A 97 -7.50 14.14 8.54
C PRO A 97 -7.30 14.66 9.98
N LEU A 98 -6.25 15.43 10.17
CA LEU A 98 -5.92 16.07 11.46
C LEU A 98 -5.93 17.58 11.29
N ASP A 99 -5.95 18.31 12.40
CA ASP A 99 -5.84 19.75 12.37
C ASP A 99 -4.50 20.20 11.79
N GLY A 100 -4.48 21.39 11.18
CA GLY A 100 -3.26 21.95 10.61
C GLY A 100 -2.85 21.41 9.26
N GLY A 101 -3.74 20.71 8.54
CA GLY A 101 -3.45 20.20 7.19
C GLY A 101 -2.59 18.94 7.18
N SER A 102 -2.53 18.23 8.31
CA SER A 102 -1.84 16.94 8.43
C SER A 102 -2.81 15.78 8.32
N THR A 103 -2.28 14.58 8.10
CA THR A 103 -3.07 13.36 7.98
C THR A 103 -2.38 12.22 8.72
N ARG A 104 -3.14 11.48 9.51
CA ARG A 104 -2.67 10.19 10.02
C ARG A 104 -2.94 9.12 8.96
N VAL A 105 -1.87 8.49 8.51
CA VAL A 105 -1.93 7.41 7.53
C VAL A 105 -1.67 6.10 8.26
N THR A 106 -2.59 5.16 8.13
CA THR A 106 -2.42 3.79 8.63
C THR A 106 -2.34 2.84 7.45
N GLU A 107 -1.25 2.13 7.34
CA GLU A 107 -1.07 1.10 6.32
C GLU A 107 -1.16 -0.27 6.97
N THR A 108 -1.91 -1.18 6.35
CA THR A 108 -2.13 -2.54 6.86
C THR A 108 -1.93 -3.55 5.74
N PHE A 109 -1.12 -4.56 6.02
CA PHE A 109 -1.08 -5.79 5.23
C PHE A 109 -1.95 -6.82 5.96
N ASP A 110 -3.00 -7.30 5.30
CA ASP A 110 -3.93 -8.27 5.87
C ASP A 110 -3.85 -9.58 5.10
N ALA A 111 -3.26 -10.59 5.71
CA ALA A 111 -3.13 -11.94 5.16
C ALA A 111 -4.31 -12.85 5.52
N GLY A 112 -5.27 -12.36 6.34
CA GLY A 112 -6.45 -13.16 6.75
C GLY A 112 -7.25 -13.72 5.60
N PRO A 113 -7.51 -12.96 4.52
CA PRO A 113 -8.21 -13.50 3.34
C PRO A 113 -7.40 -14.48 2.50
N SER A 114 -6.08 -14.58 2.72
CA SER A 114 -5.22 -15.50 1.98
C SER A 114 -5.49 -16.94 2.38
N ARG A 115 -5.48 -17.83 1.39
CA ARG A 115 -5.67 -19.28 1.62
C ARG A 115 -4.35 -20.04 1.73
N SER A 116 -3.24 -19.34 1.94
CA SER A 116 -1.93 -19.99 2.05
C SER A 116 -1.85 -20.86 3.30
N PRO A 117 -1.48 -22.15 3.18
CA PRO A 117 -1.48 -23.07 4.31
C PRO A 117 -0.25 -22.99 5.21
N LEU A 118 0.76 -22.20 4.87
CA LEU A 118 2.05 -22.24 5.56
C LEU A 118 2.17 -21.11 6.57
N VAL A 119 1.72 -21.35 7.80
CA VAL A 119 1.79 -20.37 8.91
C VAL A 119 3.20 -19.82 9.11
N LEU A 120 4.22 -20.66 9.01
CA LEU A 120 5.63 -20.23 9.15
C LEU A 120 6.06 -19.27 8.06
N VAL A 121 5.62 -19.51 6.82
CA VAL A 121 5.90 -18.61 5.69
C VAL A 121 5.15 -17.29 5.88
N LEU A 122 3.90 -17.33 6.36
CA LEU A 122 3.10 -16.15 6.67
C LEU A 122 3.74 -15.30 7.76
N MET A 123 4.24 -15.90 8.83
CA MET A 123 4.91 -15.17 9.91
C MET A 123 6.16 -14.45 9.42
N ARG A 124 6.94 -15.10 8.55
CA ARG A 124 8.14 -14.49 7.97
C ARG A 124 7.78 -13.36 7.01
N ALA A 125 6.76 -13.58 6.18
CA ALA A 125 6.25 -12.56 5.27
C ALA A 125 5.71 -11.34 6.02
N GLN A 126 5.02 -11.55 7.14
CA GLN A 126 4.49 -10.47 7.97
C GLN A 126 5.59 -9.61 8.57
N ARG A 127 6.69 -10.20 9.05
CA ARG A 127 7.82 -9.41 9.56
C ARG A 127 8.45 -8.55 8.48
N ASN A 128 8.62 -9.12 7.27
CA ASN A 128 9.15 -8.38 6.13
C ASN A 128 8.18 -7.27 5.71
N ASN A 129 6.88 -7.54 5.76
CA ASN A 129 5.85 -6.57 5.42
C ASN A 129 5.74 -5.46 6.46
N GLN A 130 5.90 -5.78 7.76
CA GLN A 130 5.95 -4.75 8.80
C GLN A 130 7.07 -3.76 8.53
N ARG A 131 8.26 -4.25 8.19
CA ARG A 131 9.39 -3.39 7.84
C ARG A 131 9.12 -2.58 6.58
N ALA A 132 8.55 -3.22 5.55
CA ALA A 132 8.20 -2.55 4.30
C ALA A 132 7.17 -1.44 4.53
N ILE A 133 6.17 -1.68 5.37
CA ILE A 133 5.16 -0.69 5.76
C ILE A 133 5.82 0.52 6.42
N GLU A 134 6.68 0.31 7.39
CA GLU A 134 7.37 1.40 8.08
C GLU A 134 8.23 2.21 7.13
N GLN A 135 8.92 1.56 6.22
CA GLN A 135 9.72 2.25 5.19
C GLN A 135 8.85 3.02 4.20
N THR A 136 7.70 2.49 3.82
CA THR A 136 6.74 3.20 2.97
C THR A 136 6.23 4.46 3.67
N LEU A 137 5.88 4.36 4.94
CA LEU A 137 5.43 5.51 5.73
C LEU A 137 6.55 6.56 5.89
N ASP A 138 7.80 6.14 6.04
CA ASP A 138 8.94 7.07 6.03
C ASP A 138 9.02 7.85 4.71
N ARG A 139 8.83 7.18 3.59
CA ARG A 139 8.85 7.82 2.27
C ARG A 139 7.66 8.74 2.06
N LEU A 140 6.47 8.37 2.55
CA LEU A 140 5.30 9.26 2.53
C LEU A 140 5.56 10.52 3.34
N GLU A 141 6.14 10.39 4.52
CA GLU A 141 6.48 11.53 5.37
C GLU A 141 7.46 12.47 4.66
N GLU A 142 8.49 11.91 4.04
CA GLU A 142 9.47 12.69 3.28
C GLU A 142 8.83 13.37 2.07
N TRP A 143 8.02 12.64 1.30
CA TRP A 143 7.27 13.19 0.18
C TRP A 143 6.43 14.39 0.60
N ALA A 144 5.72 14.28 1.72
CA ALA A 144 4.88 15.36 2.22
C ALA A 144 5.68 16.61 2.59
N ARG A 145 6.91 16.44 3.06
CA ARG A 145 7.79 17.57 3.41
C ARG A 145 8.41 18.25 2.20
N THR A 146 8.59 17.54 1.09
CA THR A 146 9.34 18.02 -0.07
C THR A 146 8.45 18.40 -1.27
N ARG A 147 7.16 18.23 -1.16
CA ARG A 147 6.23 18.53 -2.26
C ARG A 147 5.96 20.02 -2.46
#